data_1d392eee0dd45905f5385a2c8befe28a
#
_entry.id   1d392eee0dd45905f5385a2c8befe28a
#
_cell.length_a   1.000
_cell.length_b   1.000
_cell.length_c   1.000
_cell.angle_alpha   90.00
_cell.angle_beta   90.00
_cell.angle_gamma   90.00
#
_symmetry.space_group_name_H-M   'P 1'
#
loop_
_entity.id
_entity.type
_entity.pdbx_description
1 polymer ?
#
loop_
_entity_poly.entity_id
_entity_poly.type
_entity_poly.pdbx_seq_one_letter_code
_entity_poly.pdbx_strand_id
1 'polypeptide(L)'
;VHYCLTCIAYPFYREQMNYLGKYLKMADTVKSKMLVSQMKSLYGDRRRVEVASSAVFSSSKDWGIITMDKPGVYSAIENRLTINDKLVKNLLIEVLMEHLSTNTVSIEMVNASALFFAFDYHITIGDIDTKRFTIINNIRDTLIERNPQNPYSY
;
A
#
# COMPACT_ATOMS: atom_id res chain seq x y z
N VAL A 1 -1.88 11.31 -0.89
CA VAL A 1 -0.95 11.63 0.23
C VAL A 1 -1.42 10.97 1.52
N HIS A 2 -2.66 11.21 1.97
CA HIS A 2 -3.18 10.72 3.26
C HIS A 2 -3.05 9.19 3.41
N TYR A 3 -3.43 8.41 2.38
CA TYR A 3 -3.25 6.96 2.35
C TYR A 3 -1.80 6.53 2.58
N CYS A 4 -0.85 7.15 1.87
CA CYS A 4 0.57 6.83 2.00
C CYS A 4 1.10 7.10 3.41
N LEU A 5 0.76 8.27 3.98
CA LEU A 5 1.18 8.62 5.34
C LEU A 5 0.58 7.67 6.38
N THR A 6 -0.67 7.25 6.19
CA THR A 6 -1.31 6.27 7.07
C THR A 6 -0.63 4.90 6.96
N CYS A 7 -0.30 4.46 5.75
CA CYS A 7 0.45 3.22 5.54
C CYS A 7 1.85 3.24 6.19
N ILE A 8 2.52 4.38 6.19
CA ILE A 8 3.82 4.54 6.84
C ILE A 8 3.67 4.50 8.37
N ALA A 9 2.71 5.28 8.91
CA ALA A 9 2.54 5.44 10.35
C ALA A 9 1.92 4.21 11.04
N TYR A 10 1.07 3.46 10.34
CA TYR A 10 0.28 2.38 10.92
C TYR A 10 0.50 1.05 10.19
N PRO A 11 1.42 0.19 10.67
CA PRO A 11 1.69 -1.12 10.07
C PRO A 11 0.45 -2.01 9.95
N PHE A 12 -0.45 -1.98 10.93
CA PHE A 12 -1.71 -2.75 10.89
C PHE A 12 -2.59 -2.33 9.70
N TYR A 13 -2.75 -1.03 9.45
CA TYR A 13 -3.48 -0.50 8.31
C TYR A 13 -2.84 -0.98 7.00
N ARG A 14 -1.54 -0.82 6.86
CA ARG A 14 -0.76 -1.21 5.68
C ARG A 14 -0.90 -2.71 5.38
N GLU A 15 -0.76 -3.57 6.40
CA GLU A 15 -0.92 -5.02 6.24
C GLU A 15 -2.32 -5.39 5.76
N GLN A 16 -3.35 -4.83 6.38
CA GLN A 16 -4.73 -5.11 6.00
C GLN A 16 -5.01 -4.67 4.57
N MET A 17 -4.54 -3.49 4.15
CA MET A 17 -4.72 -2.98 2.79
C MET A 17 -3.94 -3.82 1.76
N ASN A 18 -2.76 -4.32 2.11
CA ASN A 18 -2.00 -5.21 1.25
C ASN A 18 -2.73 -6.55 1.01
N TYR A 19 -3.27 -7.18 2.07
CA TYR A 19 -4.08 -8.39 1.92
C TYR A 19 -5.37 -8.13 1.14
N LEU A 20 -6.05 -7.03 1.40
CA LEU A 20 -7.24 -6.63 0.65
C LEU A 20 -6.92 -6.49 -0.85
N GLY A 21 -5.84 -5.81 -1.20
CA GLY A 21 -5.39 -5.68 -2.58
C GLY A 21 -5.04 -7.02 -3.23
N LYS A 22 -4.42 -7.94 -2.50
CA LYS A 22 -4.15 -9.30 -2.99
C LYS A 22 -5.44 -10.06 -3.28
N TYR A 23 -6.43 -10.00 -2.38
CA TYR A 23 -7.71 -10.66 -2.61
C TYR A 23 -8.49 -10.05 -3.78
N LEU A 24 -8.47 -8.72 -3.92
CA LEU A 24 -9.13 -8.01 -5.02
C LEU A 24 -8.48 -8.24 -6.39
N LYS A 25 -7.22 -8.73 -6.44
CA LYS A 25 -6.61 -9.23 -7.68
C LYS A 25 -7.17 -10.58 -8.14
N MET A 26 -7.75 -11.35 -7.21
CA MET A 26 -8.26 -12.70 -7.48
C MET A 26 -9.78 -12.77 -7.54
N ALA A 27 -10.48 -11.79 -6.98
CA ALA A 27 -11.93 -11.74 -6.91
C ALA A 27 -12.44 -10.30 -6.93
N ASP A 28 -13.62 -10.08 -7.50
CA ASP A 28 -14.22 -8.74 -7.61
C ASP A 28 -14.63 -8.19 -6.24
N THR A 29 -14.93 -9.07 -5.29
CA THR A 29 -15.38 -8.69 -3.95
C THR A 29 -14.67 -9.49 -2.86
N VAL A 30 -14.52 -8.90 -1.69
CA VAL A 30 -13.91 -9.52 -0.52
C VAL A 30 -14.84 -9.42 0.69
N LYS A 31 -15.06 -10.54 1.37
CA LYS A 31 -15.83 -10.56 2.63
C LYS A 31 -14.93 -10.08 3.77
N SER A 32 -15.42 -9.14 4.57
CA SER A 32 -14.69 -8.62 5.74
C SER A 32 -14.22 -9.72 6.68
N LYS A 33 -15.02 -10.76 6.88
CA LYS A 33 -14.67 -11.91 7.73
C LYS A 33 -13.37 -12.62 7.31
N MET A 34 -13.12 -12.73 5.99
CA MET A 34 -11.89 -13.33 5.48
C MET A 34 -10.67 -12.51 5.89
N LEU A 35 -10.77 -11.19 5.72
CA LEU A 35 -9.68 -10.29 6.04
C LEU A 35 -9.45 -10.18 7.55
N VAL A 36 -10.54 -10.12 8.34
CA VAL A 36 -10.44 -10.16 9.81
C VAL A 36 -9.76 -11.45 10.27
N SER A 37 -10.12 -12.59 9.70
CA SER A 37 -9.46 -13.88 10.00
C SER A 37 -7.97 -13.85 9.67
N GLN A 38 -7.59 -13.27 8.52
CA GLN A 38 -6.19 -13.08 8.13
C GLN A 38 -5.44 -12.19 9.13
N MET A 39 -6.04 -11.07 9.55
CA MET A 39 -5.43 -10.17 10.53
C MET A 39 -5.30 -10.83 11.91
N LYS A 40 -6.27 -11.65 12.31
CA LYS A 40 -6.18 -12.44 13.54
C LYS A 40 -5.06 -13.47 13.51
N SER A 41 -4.80 -14.10 12.37
CA SER A 41 -3.69 -15.05 12.24
C SER A 41 -2.32 -14.36 12.40
N LEU A 42 -2.21 -13.08 12.05
CA LEU A 42 -0.97 -12.29 12.18
C LEU A 42 -0.80 -11.66 13.56
N TYR A 43 -1.87 -11.13 14.13
CA TYR A 43 -1.84 -10.30 15.34
C TYR A 43 -2.48 -10.97 16.56
N GLY A 44 -2.96 -12.21 16.41
CA GLY A 44 -3.63 -12.98 17.46
C GLY A 44 -5.16 -12.83 17.43
N ASP A 45 -5.85 -13.88 17.90
CA ASP A 45 -7.31 -13.94 17.99
C ASP A 45 -7.81 -13.14 19.19
N ARG A 46 -7.89 -11.84 19.02
CA ARG A 46 -8.32 -10.89 20.04
C ARG A 46 -9.42 -9.97 19.48
N ARG A 47 -10.39 -9.61 20.34
CA ARG A 47 -11.43 -8.64 19.97
C ARG A 47 -10.87 -7.31 19.46
N ARG A 48 -9.74 -6.86 19.99
CA ARG A 48 -9.06 -5.62 19.53
C ARG A 48 -8.67 -5.67 18.07
N VAL A 49 -8.29 -6.83 17.55
CA VAL A 49 -7.95 -7.02 16.13
C VAL A 49 -9.19 -6.87 15.25
N GLU A 50 -10.34 -7.40 15.68
CA GLU A 50 -11.61 -7.20 14.97
C GLU A 50 -12.02 -5.73 14.92
N VAL A 51 -11.93 -5.04 16.05
CA VAL A 51 -12.26 -3.61 16.15
C VAL A 51 -11.34 -2.78 15.27
N ALA A 52 -10.03 -3.03 15.34
CA ALA A 52 -9.04 -2.34 14.51
C ALA A 52 -9.28 -2.61 13.02
N SER A 53 -9.56 -3.86 12.63
CA SER A 53 -9.86 -4.23 11.26
C SER A 53 -11.12 -3.55 10.74
N SER A 54 -12.16 -3.46 11.56
CA SER A 54 -13.40 -2.73 11.22
C SER A 54 -13.14 -1.24 11.03
N ALA A 55 -12.28 -0.63 11.86
CA ALA A 55 -11.91 0.77 11.74
C ALA A 55 -11.14 1.03 10.41
N VAL A 56 -10.24 0.12 10.01
CA VAL A 56 -9.54 0.19 8.72
C VAL A 56 -10.54 0.19 7.55
N PHE A 57 -11.52 -0.71 7.55
CA PHE A 57 -12.57 -0.74 6.51
C PHE A 57 -13.36 0.56 6.48
N SER A 58 -13.79 1.05 7.65
CA SER A 58 -14.57 2.29 7.74
C SER A 58 -13.80 3.47 7.18
N SER A 59 -12.58 3.68 7.65
CA SER A 59 -11.71 4.77 7.17
C SER A 59 -11.44 4.67 5.67
N SER A 60 -11.12 3.47 5.18
CA SER A 60 -10.82 3.26 3.75
C SER A 60 -12.03 3.52 2.85
N LYS A 61 -13.23 3.16 3.32
CA LYS A 61 -14.49 3.50 2.64
C LYS A 61 -14.74 5.01 2.65
N ASP A 62 -14.59 5.66 3.80
CA ASP A 62 -14.84 7.09 3.94
C ASP A 62 -13.85 7.93 3.10
N TRP A 63 -12.64 7.41 2.87
CA TRP A 63 -11.64 8.04 2.00
C TRP A 63 -11.81 7.70 0.51
N GLY A 64 -12.80 6.89 0.15
CA GLY A 64 -13.02 6.48 -1.23
C GLY A 64 -11.94 5.55 -1.80
N ILE A 65 -11.30 4.75 -0.96
CA ILE A 65 -10.31 3.74 -1.35
C ILE A 65 -10.99 2.42 -1.75
N ILE A 66 -12.11 2.12 -1.09
CA ILE A 66 -12.94 0.94 -1.33
C ILE A 66 -14.41 1.33 -1.32
N THR A 67 -15.26 0.47 -1.91
CA THR A 67 -16.70 0.55 -1.79
C THR A 67 -17.25 -0.64 -1.00
N MET A 68 -18.39 -0.43 -0.36
CA MET A 68 -19.14 -1.50 0.31
C MET A 68 -20.38 -1.82 -0.50
N ASP A 69 -20.39 -2.98 -1.16
CA ASP A 69 -21.50 -3.40 -2.04
C ASP A 69 -22.73 -3.82 -1.22
N LYS A 70 -22.47 -4.48 -0.09
CA LYS A 70 -23.44 -4.85 0.94
C LYS A 70 -22.73 -5.03 2.27
N PRO A 71 -23.45 -5.09 3.41
CA PRO A 71 -22.83 -5.22 4.71
C PRO A 71 -21.79 -6.33 4.77
N GLY A 72 -20.55 -5.97 5.07
CA GLY A 72 -19.41 -6.89 5.20
C GLY A 72 -18.84 -7.40 3.87
N VAL A 73 -19.20 -6.81 2.73
CA VAL A 73 -18.64 -7.15 1.41
C VAL A 73 -18.10 -5.88 0.76
N TYR A 74 -16.82 -5.91 0.44
CA TYR A 74 -16.09 -4.77 -0.11
C TYR A 74 -15.53 -5.07 -1.50
N SER A 75 -15.45 -4.05 -2.33
CA SER A 75 -14.84 -4.08 -3.65
C SER A 75 -13.88 -2.91 -3.86
N ALA A 76 -13.04 -3.00 -4.88
CA ALA A 76 -12.26 -1.86 -5.34
C ALA A 76 -13.19 -0.79 -5.93
N ILE A 77 -12.76 0.47 -5.87
CA ILE A 77 -13.43 1.55 -6.56
C ILE A 77 -13.34 1.36 -8.08
N GLU A 78 -14.44 1.64 -8.82
CA GLU A 78 -14.46 1.49 -10.28
C GLU A 78 -13.46 2.42 -10.96
N ASN A 79 -13.45 3.68 -10.55
CA ASN A 79 -12.54 4.68 -11.08
C ASN A 79 -11.36 4.85 -10.11
N ARG A 80 -10.24 4.19 -10.43
CA ARG A 80 -9.01 4.32 -9.63
C ARG A 80 -8.52 5.76 -9.59
N LEU A 81 -7.98 6.15 -8.45
CA LEU A 81 -7.43 7.49 -8.24
C LEU A 81 -6.11 7.62 -9.01
N THR A 82 -6.09 8.49 -10.02
CA THR A 82 -4.89 8.72 -10.85
C THR A 82 -3.84 9.51 -10.07
N ILE A 83 -2.60 9.01 -10.07
CA ILE A 83 -1.45 9.66 -9.44
C ILE A 83 -0.44 10.07 -10.52
N ASN A 84 -0.36 11.37 -10.79
CA ASN A 84 0.62 11.97 -11.69
C ASN A 84 1.71 12.76 -10.96
N ASP A 85 1.43 13.17 -9.72
CA ASP A 85 2.35 13.97 -8.92
C ASP A 85 3.58 13.16 -8.49
N LYS A 86 4.77 13.70 -8.77
CA LYS A 86 6.06 13.05 -8.46
C LYS A 86 6.27 12.83 -6.96
N LEU A 87 5.83 13.78 -6.12
CA LEU A 87 5.96 13.65 -4.68
C LEU A 87 5.16 12.45 -4.18
N VAL A 88 3.93 12.29 -4.66
CA VAL A 88 3.07 11.17 -4.28
C VAL A 88 3.64 9.85 -4.80
N LYS A 89 4.19 9.81 -6.02
CA LYS A 89 4.88 8.62 -6.55
C LYS A 89 6.07 8.21 -5.68
N ASN A 90 6.85 9.16 -5.20
CA ASN A 90 7.96 8.88 -4.28
C ASN A 90 7.48 8.42 -2.90
N LEU A 91 6.31 8.89 -2.43
CA LEU A 91 5.69 8.34 -1.22
C LEU A 91 5.25 6.87 -1.40
N LEU A 92 4.80 6.45 -2.58
CA LEU A 92 4.50 5.03 -2.83
C LEU A 92 5.76 4.16 -2.70
N ILE A 93 6.91 4.64 -3.16
CA ILE A 93 8.20 3.96 -2.99
C ILE A 93 8.53 3.78 -1.50
N GLU A 94 8.40 4.85 -0.71
CA GLU A 94 8.61 4.81 0.75
C GLU A 94 7.68 3.81 1.44
N VAL A 95 6.39 3.84 1.10
CA VAL A 95 5.40 2.90 1.65
C VAL A 95 5.78 1.46 1.37
N LEU A 96 6.25 1.14 0.17
CA LEU A 96 6.66 -0.22 -0.17
C LEU A 96 7.93 -0.62 0.58
N MET A 97 8.90 0.27 0.71
CA MET A 97 10.12 0.02 1.50
C MET A 97 9.77 -0.27 2.97
N GLU A 98 8.86 0.51 3.56
CA GLU A 98 8.38 0.26 4.93
C GLU A 98 7.62 -1.07 5.04
N HIS A 99 6.81 -1.42 4.03
CA HIS A 99 6.07 -2.68 4.00
C HIS A 99 7.00 -3.89 3.96
N LEU A 100 8.05 -3.83 3.17
CA LEU A 100 9.02 -4.91 2.98
C LEU A 100 10.17 -4.87 4.00
N SER A 101 10.21 -3.85 4.85
CA SER A 101 11.30 -3.62 5.81
C SER A 101 12.69 -3.62 5.13
N THR A 102 12.78 -2.93 4.01
CA THR A 102 13.99 -2.84 3.18
C THR A 102 14.26 -1.39 2.76
N ASN A 103 15.52 -1.09 2.48
CA ASN A 103 15.93 0.19 1.91
C ASN A 103 16.08 0.16 0.39
N THR A 104 15.80 -1.00 -0.24
CA THR A 104 15.96 -1.18 -1.69
C THR A 104 14.75 -1.89 -2.27
N VAL A 105 14.16 -1.34 -3.33
CA VAL A 105 13.05 -1.95 -4.09
C VAL A 105 13.29 -1.75 -5.58
N SER A 106 12.71 -2.61 -6.43
CA SER A 106 12.72 -2.37 -7.87
C SER A 106 11.52 -1.51 -8.30
N ILE A 107 11.66 -0.80 -9.42
CA ILE A 107 10.55 -0.04 -10.04
C ILE A 107 9.38 -0.98 -10.33
N GLU A 108 9.66 -2.18 -10.81
CA GLU A 108 8.66 -3.19 -11.15
C GLU A 108 7.89 -3.63 -9.90
N MET A 109 8.55 -3.81 -8.76
CA MET A 109 7.90 -4.16 -7.50
C MET A 109 6.93 -3.07 -7.05
N VAL A 110 7.30 -1.79 -7.20
CA VAL A 110 6.40 -0.67 -6.85
C VAL A 110 5.20 -0.65 -7.78
N ASN A 111 5.41 -0.77 -9.09
CA ASN A 111 4.34 -0.74 -10.10
C ASN A 111 3.40 -1.96 -10.03
N ALA A 112 3.86 -3.10 -9.50
CA ALA A 112 3.07 -4.33 -9.37
C ALA A 112 2.46 -4.54 -7.98
N SER A 113 2.69 -3.63 -7.03
CA SER A 113 2.29 -3.82 -5.64
C SER A 113 0.77 -3.89 -5.47
N ALA A 114 0.29 -4.94 -4.78
CA ALA A 114 -1.11 -5.08 -4.42
C ALA A 114 -1.59 -4.01 -3.42
N LEU A 115 -0.66 -3.44 -2.66
CA LEU A 115 -0.95 -2.40 -1.67
C LEU A 115 -1.56 -1.15 -2.30
N PHE A 116 -1.26 -0.88 -3.57
CA PHE A 116 -1.72 0.31 -4.28
C PHE A 116 -2.88 0.06 -5.24
N PHE A 117 -3.71 -0.94 -4.96
CA PHE A 117 -4.81 -1.39 -5.81
C PHE A 117 -5.84 -0.30 -6.16
N ALA A 118 -6.00 0.71 -5.28
CA ALA A 118 -6.95 1.81 -5.47
C ALA A 118 -6.44 2.92 -6.40
N PHE A 119 -5.17 2.84 -6.83
CA PHE A 119 -4.53 3.88 -7.62
C PHE A 119 -4.23 3.43 -9.04
N ASP A 120 -4.39 4.37 -9.96
CA ASP A 120 -3.88 4.28 -11.32
C ASP A 120 -2.60 5.12 -11.40
N TYR A 121 -1.46 4.45 -11.47
CA TYR A 121 -0.15 5.08 -11.45
C TYR A 121 0.86 4.24 -12.24
N HIS A 122 1.88 4.90 -12.71
CA HIS A 122 3.07 4.27 -13.27
C HIS A 122 4.31 5.07 -12.89
N ILE A 123 5.28 4.43 -12.27
CA ILE A 123 6.54 5.04 -11.85
C ILE A 123 7.61 4.71 -12.87
N THR A 124 8.30 5.73 -13.34
CA THR A 124 9.46 5.65 -14.23
C THR A 124 10.69 6.23 -13.55
N ILE A 125 11.87 6.01 -14.13
CA ILE A 125 13.13 6.58 -13.63
C ILE A 125 13.05 8.10 -13.50
N GLY A 126 12.36 8.78 -14.42
CA GLY A 126 12.19 10.24 -14.41
C GLY A 126 11.31 10.79 -13.28
N ASP A 127 10.56 9.92 -12.59
CA ASP A 127 9.72 10.31 -11.45
C ASP A 127 10.48 10.29 -10.12
N ILE A 128 11.63 9.61 -10.06
CA ILE A 128 12.38 9.36 -8.83
C ILE A 128 13.09 10.63 -8.36
N ASP A 129 12.93 10.97 -7.10
CA ASP A 129 13.63 12.07 -6.46
C ASP A 129 15.05 11.63 -6.05
N THR A 130 16.04 12.05 -6.83
CA THR A 130 17.45 11.71 -6.61
C THR A 130 18.05 12.30 -5.32
N LYS A 131 17.36 13.25 -4.68
CA LYS A 131 17.76 13.72 -3.34
C LYS A 131 17.42 12.70 -2.25
N ARG A 132 16.39 11.90 -2.46
CA ARG A 132 15.89 10.89 -1.52
C ARG A 132 16.39 9.49 -1.82
N PHE A 133 16.59 9.19 -3.10
CA PHE A 133 16.91 7.85 -3.59
C PHE A 133 18.09 7.84 -4.55
N THR A 134 18.84 6.77 -4.51
CA THR A 134 19.84 6.42 -5.52
C THR A 134 19.25 5.39 -6.49
N ILE A 135 19.46 5.58 -7.78
CA ILE A 135 19.02 4.67 -8.84
C ILE A 135 20.20 3.76 -9.18
N ILE A 136 19.99 2.46 -9.10
CA ILE A 136 20.97 1.43 -9.43
C ILE A 136 20.44 0.63 -10.62
N ASN A 137 21.05 0.80 -11.77
CA ASN A 137 20.70 0.06 -12.98
C ASN A 137 21.48 -1.25 -13.05
N ASN A 138 20.78 -2.37 -12.96
CA ASN A 138 21.30 -3.70 -13.21
C ASN A 138 20.83 -4.19 -14.59
N ILE A 139 21.45 -5.27 -15.08
CA ILE A 139 21.12 -5.85 -16.41
C ILE A 139 19.65 -6.29 -16.49
N ARG A 140 19.02 -6.61 -15.37
CA ARG A 140 17.65 -7.15 -15.32
C ARG A 140 16.63 -6.18 -14.73
N ASP A 141 17.02 -5.36 -13.75
CA ASP A 141 16.12 -4.53 -12.97
C ASP A 141 16.70 -3.15 -12.70
N THR A 142 15.84 -2.15 -12.59
CA THR A 142 16.19 -0.85 -12.04
C THR A 142 15.82 -0.81 -10.56
N LEU A 143 16.84 -0.76 -9.71
CA LEU A 143 16.67 -0.70 -8.27
C LEU A 143 16.67 0.75 -7.79
N ILE A 144 15.89 1.00 -6.77
CA ILE A 144 15.78 2.28 -6.05
C ILE A 144 16.25 2.01 -4.63
N GLU A 145 17.29 2.71 -4.19
CA GLU A 145 17.83 2.60 -2.85
C GLU A 145 17.64 3.92 -2.10
N ARG A 146 17.22 3.85 -0.84
CA ARG A 146 17.09 5.01 0.04
C ARG A 146 18.46 5.59 0.36
N ASN A 147 18.64 6.90 0.16
CA ASN A 147 19.90 7.57 0.48
C ASN A 147 20.17 7.58 1.99
N PRO A 148 21.35 7.13 2.46
CA PRO A 148 21.67 7.03 3.89
C PRO A 148 21.73 8.40 4.61
N GLN A 149 21.83 9.51 3.86
CA GLN A 149 21.84 10.87 4.40
C GLN A 149 20.45 11.53 4.43
N ASN A 150 19.38 10.80 4.11
CA ASN A 150 18.05 11.36 4.19
C ASN A 150 17.68 11.55 5.68
N PRO A 151 17.43 12.80 6.14
CA PRO A 151 17.04 13.06 7.53
C PRO A 151 15.71 12.40 7.95
N TYR A 152 15.00 11.80 7.00
CA TYR A 152 13.76 11.05 7.22
C TYR A 152 13.96 9.51 7.22
N SER A 153 15.19 9.02 7.18
CA SER A 153 15.46 7.60 7.44
C SER A 153 15.38 7.36 8.95
N TYR A 154 14.26 6.83 9.37
CA TYR A 154 14.05 6.34 10.73
C TYR A 154 14.65 4.95 10.90
#